data_91e6c93c2e30a70e1911f4d3fc27839a
#
_entry.id   91e6c93c2e30a70e1911f4d3fc27839a
#
_cell.length_a   1.000
_cell.length_b   1.000
_cell.length_c   1.000
_cell.angle_alpha   90.00
_cell.angle_beta   90.00
_cell.angle_gamma   90.00
#
_symmetry.space_group_name_H-M   'P 1'
#
loop_
_entity.id
_entity.type
_entity.pdbx_description
1 polymer ?
#
loop_
_entity_poly.entity_id
_entity_poly.type
_entity_poly.pdbx_seq_one_letter_code
_entity_poly.pdbx_strand_id
1 'polypeptide(L)'
;WLERERDRCHTSTVVIAQLAYWVRSKEGRQRQSLQAWLTRLTDAMQGSIHGLHVSVAYVWADQEHRLEGIGRRMPVEDGYIAATARRHDLTIVTGNDKDFRRPGLKVFNPIRELTEANE
;
A
#
# COMPACT_ATOMS: atom_id res chain seq x y z
N TRP A 1 -13.28 -10.20 -5.41
CA TRP A 1 -12.32 -9.41 -6.19
C TRP A 1 -10.86 -9.79 -5.86
N LEU A 2 -10.51 -9.78 -4.59
CA LEU A 2 -9.12 -10.05 -4.15
C LEU A 2 -8.66 -11.46 -4.54
N GLU A 3 -9.53 -12.46 -4.43
CA GLU A 3 -9.19 -13.82 -4.80
C GLU A 3 -8.87 -13.95 -6.28
N ARG A 4 -9.63 -13.25 -7.14
CA ARG A 4 -9.40 -13.28 -8.59
C ARG A 4 -8.11 -12.55 -8.97
N GLU A 5 -7.74 -11.52 -8.22
CA GLU A 5 -6.61 -10.66 -8.53
C GLU A 5 -5.35 -11.01 -7.73
N ARG A 6 -5.39 -12.07 -6.94
CA ARG A 6 -4.30 -12.43 -6.01
C ARG A 6 -2.94 -12.54 -6.69
N ASP A 7 -2.89 -13.17 -7.85
CA ASP A 7 -1.63 -13.37 -8.58
C ASP A 7 -1.07 -12.07 -9.17
N ARG A 8 -1.90 -11.03 -9.22
CA ARG A 8 -1.53 -9.71 -9.73
C ARG A 8 -1.32 -8.68 -8.62
N CYS A 9 -1.50 -9.11 -7.36
CA CYS A 9 -1.36 -8.22 -6.21
C CYS A 9 0.10 -8.14 -5.77
N HIS A 10 0.50 -6.92 -5.42
CA HIS A 10 1.82 -6.61 -4.88
C HIS A 10 1.64 -5.80 -3.60
N THR A 11 2.63 -5.82 -2.75
CA THR A 11 2.64 -4.98 -1.56
C THR A 11 4.05 -4.44 -1.32
N SER A 12 4.22 -3.63 -0.28
CA SER A 12 5.51 -3.09 0.10
C SER A 12 5.85 -3.51 1.53
N THR A 13 7.14 -3.48 1.84
CA THR A 13 7.60 -3.71 3.21
C THR A 13 7.02 -2.67 4.17
N VAL A 14 6.73 -1.45 3.69
CA VAL A 14 6.10 -0.40 4.50
C VAL A 14 4.69 -0.83 4.92
N VAL A 15 3.90 -1.38 4.00
CA VAL A 15 2.55 -1.90 4.32
C VAL A 15 2.64 -3.05 5.32
N ILE A 16 3.59 -3.96 5.11
CA ILE A 16 3.80 -5.07 6.05
C ILE A 16 4.15 -4.51 7.45
N ALA A 17 5.00 -3.49 7.51
CA ALA A 17 5.35 -2.84 8.78
C ALA A 17 4.12 -2.22 9.46
N GLN A 18 3.26 -1.56 8.71
CA GLN A 18 2.02 -0.99 9.24
C GLN A 18 1.10 -2.08 9.80
N LEU A 19 0.93 -3.18 9.06
CA LEU A 19 0.10 -4.30 9.50
C LEU A 19 0.69 -4.97 10.75
N ALA A 20 1.99 -5.16 10.79
CA ALA A 20 2.67 -5.76 11.94
C ALA A 20 2.51 -4.88 13.19
N TYR A 21 2.61 -3.57 13.02
CA TYR A 21 2.39 -2.61 14.10
C TYR A 21 0.95 -2.68 14.60
N TRP A 22 -0.01 -2.74 13.69
CA TRP A 22 -1.43 -2.85 14.04
C TRP A 22 -1.71 -4.14 14.81
N VAL A 23 -1.13 -5.27 14.38
CA VAL A 23 -1.27 -6.55 15.09
C VAL A 23 -0.76 -6.44 16.53
N ARG A 24 0.34 -5.69 16.75
CA ARG A 24 0.89 -5.46 18.08
C ARG A 24 -0.06 -4.71 19.01
N SER A 25 -0.98 -3.94 18.47
CA SER A 25 -1.98 -3.21 19.26
C SER A 25 -3.07 -4.11 19.83
N LYS A 26 -3.14 -5.37 19.37
CA LYS A 26 -4.13 -6.34 19.84
C LYS A 26 -3.54 -7.20 20.95
N GLU A 27 -4.39 -7.95 21.65
CA GLU A 27 -3.97 -8.76 22.80
C GLU A 27 -4.53 -10.17 22.71
N GLY A 28 -3.90 -11.11 23.44
CA GLY A 28 -4.39 -12.47 23.63
C GLY A 28 -4.56 -13.23 22.32
N ARG A 29 -5.68 -13.94 22.22
CA ARG A 29 -5.98 -14.81 21.08
C ARG A 29 -6.15 -14.00 19.80
N GLN A 30 -6.71 -12.80 19.89
CA GLN A 30 -6.88 -11.94 18.71
C GLN A 30 -5.52 -11.62 18.10
N ARG A 31 -4.55 -11.23 18.94
CA ARG A 31 -3.19 -10.94 18.47
C ARG A 31 -2.54 -12.15 17.84
N GLN A 32 -2.68 -13.31 18.48
CA GLN A 32 -2.11 -14.56 17.96
C GLN A 32 -2.71 -14.93 16.60
N SER A 33 -4.03 -14.82 16.47
CA SER A 33 -4.72 -15.13 15.21
C SER A 33 -4.31 -14.17 14.10
N LEU A 34 -4.20 -12.88 14.39
CA LEU A 34 -3.80 -11.88 13.42
C LEU A 34 -2.33 -12.02 13.03
N GLN A 35 -1.46 -12.37 13.97
CA GLN A 35 -0.06 -12.63 13.65
C GLN A 35 0.08 -13.85 12.74
N ALA A 36 -0.67 -14.91 12.98
CA ALA A 36 -0.68 -16.09 12.11
C ALA A 36 -1.19 -15.74 10.71
N TRP A 37 -2.25 -14.93 10.63
CA TRP A 37 -2.78 -14.44 9.35
C TRP A 37 -1.71 -13.64 8.60
N LEU A 38 -1.04 -12.72 9.29
CA LEU A 38 -0.02 -11.87 8.66
C LEU A 38 1.15 -12.71 8.14
N THR A 39 1.58 -13.71 8.89
CA THR A 39 2.64 -14.62 8.47
C THR A 39 2.23 -15.38 7.20
N ARG A 40 0.99 -15.90 7.16
CA ARG A 40 0.48 -16.59 5.97
C ARG A 40 0.41 -15.64 4.77
N LEU A 41 -0.02 -14.41 4.99
CA LEU A 41 -0.10 -13.40 3.92
C LEU A 41 1.30 -13.12 3.35
N THR A 42 2.28 -12.91 4.22
CA THR A 42 3.66 -12.62 3.83
C THR A 42 4.25 -13.79 3.04
N ASP A 43 4.01 -15.02 3.51
CA ASP A 43 4.49 -16.21 2.81
C ASP A 43 3.85 -16.36 1.44
N ALA A 44 2.53 -16.12 1.35
CA ALA A 44 1.79 -16.23 0.10
C ALA A 44 2.22 -15.19 -0.93
N MET A 45 2.71 -14.04 -0.47
CA MET A 45 3.10 -12.92 -1.35
C MET A 45 4.60 -12.88 -1.64
N GLN A 46 5.36 -13.91 -1.32
CA GLN A 46 6.78 -13.95 -1.65
C GLN A 46 7.00 -13.68 -3.14
N GLY A 47 7.95 -12.81 -3.44
CA GLY A 47 8.21 -12.37 -4.81
C GLY A 47 7.38 -11.17 -5.24
N SER A 48 6.33 -10.82 -4.48
CA SER A 48 5.46 -9.68 -4.77
C SER A 48 5.50 -8.62 -3.67
N ILE A 49 6.48 -8.70 -2.78
CA ILE A 49 6.71 -7.72 -1.72
C ILE A 49 7.91 -6.87 -2.11
N HIS A 50 7.68 -5.57 -2.26
CA HIS A 50 8.71 -4.63 -2.71
C HIS A 50 9.29 -3.87 -1.52
N GLY A 51 10.63 -3.87 -1.43
CA GLY A 51 11.35 -3.14 -0.40
C GLY A 51 11.73 -1.73 -0.83
N LEU A 52 12.33 -0.99 0.10
CA LEU A 52 12.83 0.37 -0.15
C LEU A 52 14.23 0.30 -0.75
N HIS A 53 14.33 -0.12 -2.00
CA HIS A 53 15.57 -0.13 -2.74
C HIS A 53 16.00 1.28 -3.12
N VAL A 54 17.27 1.43 -3.53
CA VAL A 54 17.82 2.73 -3.94
C VAL A 54 16.95 3.38 -5.03
N SER A 55 16.45 2.58 -5.99
CA SER A 55 15.60 3.10 -7.06
C SER A 55 14.30 3.72 -6.52
N VAL A 56 13.70 3.10 -5.50
CA VAL A 56 12.49 3.64 -4.86
C VAL A 56 12.83 4.92 -4.09
N ALA A 57 13.99 4.96 -3.44
CA ALA A 57 14.42 6.15 -2.71
C ALA A 57 14.54 7.37 -3.63
N TYR A 58 15.10 7.20 -4.81
CA TYR A 58 15.18 8.30 -5.80
C TYR A 58 13.80 8.73 -6.28
N VAL A 59 12.91 7.78 -6.54
CA VAL A 59 11.53 8.09 -6.95
C VAL A 59 10.82 8.85 -5.84
N TRP A 60 11.01 8.42 -4.59
CA TRP A 60 10.43 9.11 -3.43
C TRP A 60 10.92 10.55 -3.35
N ALA A 61 12.21 10.79 -3.48
CA ALA A 61 12.77 12.14 -3.40
C ALA A 61 12.20 13.06 -4.48
N ASP A 62 12.11 12.56 -5.73
CA ASP A 62 11.52 13.31 -6.84
C ASP A 62 10.04 13.60 -6.58
N GLN A 63 9.29 12.61 -6.13
CA GLN A 63 7.88 12.74 -5.78
C GLN A 63 7.67 13.80 -4.71
N GLU A 64 8.43 13.73 -3.62
CA GLU A 64 8.29 14.67 -2.51
C GLU A 64 8.59 16.10 -2.94
N HIS A 65 9.63 16.27 -3.76
CA HIS A 65 9.98 17.60 -4.27
C HIS A 65 8.85 18.19 -5.11
N ARG A 66 8.27 17.38 -6.00
CA ARG A 66 7.15 17.82 -6.86
C ARG A 66 5.90 18.13 -6.06
N LEU A 67 5.55 17.27 -5.08
CA LEU A 67 4.36 17.46 -4.26
C LEU A 67 4.51 18.66 -3.32
N GLU A 68 5.70 18.91 -2.83
CA GLU A 68 5.99 20.10 -2.04
C GLU A 68 5.73 21.37 -2.86
N GLY A 69 6.13 21.36 -4.13
CA GLY A 69 5.93 22.51 -5.04
C GLY A 69 4.48 22.85 -5.27
N ILE A 70 3.57 21.90 -5.16
CA ILE A 70 2.12 22.13 -5.32
C ILE A 70 1.36 22.08 -3.99
N GLY A 71 2.07 22.01 -2.85
CA GLY A 71 1.45 22.01 -1.53
C GLY A 71 0.63 20.76 -1.23
N ARG A 72 1.00 19.61 -1.80
CA ARG A 72 0.22 18.37 -1.66
C ARG A 72 1.04 17.19 -1.19
N ARG A 73 1.95 17.41 -0.26
CA ARG A 73 2.69 16.32 0.35
C ARG A 73 1.75 15.37 1.10
N MET A 74 2.17 14.13 1.22
CA MET A 74 1.45 13.13 2.00
C MET A 74 2.32 12.65 3.16
N PRO A 75 1.72 11.95 4.15
CA PRO A 75 2.51 11.38 5.25
C PRO A 75 3.66 10.53 4.72
N VAL A 76 4.76 10.46 5.47
CA VAL A 76 6.00 9.81 5.02
C VAL A 76 5.76 8.36 4.56
N GLU A 77 5.02 7.59 5.36
CA GLU A 77 4.76 6.19 5.03
C GLU A 77 3.96 6.05 3.73
N ASP A 78 2.93 6.87 3.57
CA ASP A 78 2.13 6.89 2.33
C ASP A 78 2.99 7.31 1.14
N GLY A 79 3.92 8.23 1.36
CA GLY A 79 4.87 8.66 0.34
C GLY A 79 5.74 7.51 -0.16
N TYR A 80 6.20 6.64 0.74
CA TYR A 80 6.98 5.48 0.36
C TYR A 80 6.13 4.43 -0.38
N ILE A 81 4.89 4.23 0.04
CA ILE A 81 3.96 3.34 -0.67
C ILE A 81 3.73 3.85 -2.09
N ALA A 82 3.48 5.15 -2.22
CA ALA A 82 3.26 5.79 -3.52
C ALA A 82 4.50 5.69 -4.41
N ALA A 83 5.68 5.94 -3.87
CA ALA A 83 6.94 5.83 -4.62
C ALA A 83 7.19 4.41 -5.11
N THR A 84 6.89 3.41 -4.28
CA THR A 84 7.00 2.01 -4.66
C THR A 84 6.07 1.70 -5.84
N ALA A 85 4.83 2.17 -5.78
CA ALA A 85 3.87 1.98 -6.86
C ALA A 85 4.34 2.65 -8.15
N ARG A 86 4.87 3.88 -8.06
CA ARG A 86 5.40 4.59 -9.24
C ARG A 86 6.59 3.84 -9.85
N ARG A 87 7.51 3.36 -9.01
CA ARG A 87 8.72 2.69 -9.46
C ARG A 87 8.41 1.41 -10.24
N HIS A 88 7.37 0.68 -9.81
CA HIS A 88 7.01 -0.61 -10.39
C HIS A 88 5.78 -0.54 -11.30
N ASP A 89 5.30 0.67 -11.57
CA ASP A 89 4.13 0.92 -12.42
C ASP A 89 2.90 0.15 -11.95
N LEU A 90 2.61 0.27 -10.65
CA LEU A 90 1.51 -0.43 -10.00
C LEU A 90 0.36 0.54 -9.69
N THR A 91 -0.85 -0.01 -9.62
CA THR A 91 -2.02 0.72 -9.15
C THR A 91 -2.14 0.51 -7.63
N ILE A 92 -2.32 1.59 -6.88
CA ILE A 92 -2.59 1.52 -5.45
C ILE A 92 -4.06 1.17 -5.26
N VAL A 93 -4.32 0.07 -4.55
CA VAL A 93 -5.68 -0.35 -4.20
C VAL A 93 -5.88 -0.02 -2.72
N THR A 94 -6.83 0.86 -2.43
CA THR A 94 -7.01 1.37 -1.08
C THR A 94 -8.45 1.85 -0.85
N GLY A 95 -8.94 1.68 0.38
CA GLY A 95 -10.20 2.29 0.80
C GLY A 95 -10.08 3.79 1.09
N ASN A 96 -8.85 4.30 1.22
CA ASN A 96 -8.55 5.71 1.47
C ASN A 96 -7.94 6.37 0.25
N ASP A 97 -8.63 6.31 -0.89
CA ASP A 97 -8.10 6.81 -2.16
C ASP A 97 -7.77 8.31 -2.11
N LYS A 98 -8.45 9.08 -1.28
CA LYS A 98 -8.18 10.52 -1.13
C LYS A 98 -6.76 10.80 -0.68
N ASP A 99 -6.21 9.94 0.18
CA ASP A 99 -4.85 10.11 0.70
C ASP A 99 -3.78 9.88 -0.37
N PHE A 100 -4.14 9.20 -1.45
CA PHE A 100 -3.20 8.83 -2.51
C PHE A 100 -3.46 9.51 -3.85
N ARG A 101 -4.51 10.32 -3.98
CA ARG A 101 -4.80 11.01 -5.25
C ARG A 101 -3.82 12.14 -5.48
N ARG A 102 -2.81 11.85 -6.28
CA ARG A 102 -1.75 12.78 -6.68
C ARG A 102 -1.46 12.63 -8.16
N PRO A 103 -0.91 13.66 -8.82
CA PRO A 103 -0.63 13.58 -10.26
C PRO A 103 0.24 12.36 -10.61
N GLY A 104 -0.16 11.63 -11.64
CA GLY A 104 0.60 10.50 -12.17
C GLY A 104 0.49 9.23 -11.36
N LEU A 105 -0.26 9.23 -10.26
CA LEU A 105 -0.42 8.05 -9.40
C LEU A 105 -1.73 7.34 -9.73
N LYS A 106 -1.67 6.06 -10.03
CA LYS A 106 -2.85 5.25 -10.33
C LYS A 106 -3.44 4.72 -9.04
N VAL A 107 -4.70 5.06 -8.77
CA VAL A 107 -5.38 4.71 -7.52
C VAL A 107 -6.74 4.12 -7.83
N PHE A 108 -7.07 3.02 -7.14
CA PHE A 108 -8.35 2.35 -7.28
C PHE A 108 -8.94 2.07 -5.90
N ASN A 109 -10.20 2.45 -5.69
CA ASN A 109 -10.91 2.18 -4.44
C ASN A 109 -11.98 1.12 -4.71
N PRO A 110 -11.75 -0.16 -4.35
CA PRO A 110 -12.69 -1.24 -4.64
C PRO A 110 -14.02 -1.09 -3.89
N ILE A 111 -14.00 -0.45 -2.71
CA ILE A 111 -15.21 -0.23 -1.93
C ILE A 111 -16.14 0.75 -2.64
N ARG A 112 -15.59 1.85 -3.16
CA ARG A 112 -16.35 2.84 -3.90
C ARG A 112 -16.94 2.26 -5.18
N GLU A 113 -16.15 1.49 -5.93
CA GLU A 113 -16.60 0.86 -7.17
C GLU A 113 -17.73 -0.14 -6.92
N LEU A 114 -17.63 -0.94 -5.86
CA LEU A 114 -18.67 -1.89 -5.49
C LEU A 114 -19.97 -1.15 -5.09
N THR A 115 -19.84 -0.06 -4.36
CA THR A 115 -20.99 0.75 -3.95
C THR A 115 -21.67 1.37 -5.16
N GLU A 116 -20.91 1.94 -6.08
CA GLU A 116 -21.45 2.54 -7.31
C GLU A 116 -22.12 1.50 -8.20
N ALA A 117 -21.55 0.30 -8.30
CA ALA A 117 -22.11 -0.78 -9.09
C ALA A 117 -23.46 -1.28 -8.58
N ASN A 118 -23.72 -1.11 -7.26
CA ASN A 118 -24.96 -1.56 -6.63
C ASN A 118 -26.04 -0.47 -6.59
N GLU A 119 -25.73 0.74 -6.99
CA GLU A 119 -26.68 1.82 -7.14
C GLU A 119 -27.34 1.77 -8.52
#